data_d3ef0488f77fa0211fc19f9bfc839428
#
_entry.id   d3ef0488f77fa0211fc19f9bfc839428
#
_cell.length_a   1.000
_cell.length_b   1.000
_cell.length_c   1.000
_cell.angle_alpha   90.00
_cell.angle_beta   90.00
_cell.angle_gamma   90.00
#
_symmetry.space_group_name_H-M   'P 1'
#
loop_
_entity.id
_entity.type
_entity.pdbx_description
1 polymer ?
#
loop_
_entity_poly.entity_id
_entity_poly.type
_entity_poly.pdbx_seq_one_letter_code
_entity_poly.pdbx_strand_id
1 'polypeptide(L)'
;MVSERMANLGEVIIGKSIPFASRRVLLASLIAYGSLLPSKYLSALALGDPLVTVEDVTPTVFPSGALFPSEERIVRLFENNTYSVVNIFDVTLRPQLNITGAVEIPEGNGSGVVWDEKGHIVTNYHVIGNSLSRNPSPGQVVARVNILASDGVQKNFEGKLIGADRTKDLAVLKVEASEDLLRPIKVGQSSSLRVGQQCLAIGNPFGFDHTLTVGVISGLNRDIFSQTGVTIGGGIQTDAAINPGNSGGPLLDSKGNLIGINTAIFTQTGTSAGVGFAIPSSTVLKIVPQLIKFGKAVRAGLNIEIAPDLIANQLNVRKGALILQVPGNSFAAKAGLLPTNRGFAGNLILGDIILAVDNKPVKNKGELSKILDEYNVGDKVILKIQRGSESMEVAVILEEVSS
;
A
#
# COMPACT_ATOMS: atom_id res chain seq x y z
N MET A 1 -24.76 52.58 -16.29
CA MET A 1 -24.19 53.87 -15.84
C MET A 1 -23.54 53.79 -14.44
N VAL A 2 -23.24 52.63 -13.92
CA VAL A 2 -22.54 52.43 -12.62
C VAL A 2 -21.21 51.72 -12.83
N SER A 3 -20.98 51.14 -14.01
CA SER A 3 -19.77 50.36 -14.32
C SER A 3 -18.57 51.20 -14.80
N GLU A 4 -18.79 52.42 -15.26
CA GLU A 4 -17.71 53.28 -15.81
C GLU A 4 -17.05 54.24 -14.82
N ARG A 5 -17.54 54.32 -13.58
CA ARG A 5 -16.94 55.21 -12.54
C ARG A 5 -15.90 54.52 -11.64
N MET A 6 -15.74 53.21 -11.71
CA MET A 6 -14.74 52.48 -10.91
C MET A 6 -13.41 52.27 -11.64
N ALA A 7 -13.34 52.50 -12.94
CA ALA A 7 -12.11 52.32 -13.72
C ALA A 7 -11.12 53.51 -13.62
N ASN A 8 -11.58 54.70 -13.19
CA ASN A 8 -10.73 55.89 -13.15
C ASN A 8 -10.10 56.24 -11.80
N LEU A 9 -10.29 55.41 -10.77
CA LEU A 9 -9.60 55.61 -9.46
C LEU A 9 -8.34 54.73 -9.32
N GLY A 10 -8.08 53.82 -10.24
CA GLY A 10 -6.91 52.91 -10.22
C GLY A 10 -5.64 53.52 -10.83
N GLU A 11 -5.76 54.51 -11.71
CA GLU A 11 -4.60 55.02 -12.45
C GLU A 11 -3.85 56.22 -11.82
N VAL A 12 -4.35 56.80 -10.74
CA VAL A 12 -3.71 57.93 -10.10
C VAL A 12 -2.71 57.56 -8.98
N ILE A 13 -2.62 56.31 -8.58
CA ILE A 13 -1.76 55.86 -7.47
C ILE A 13 -0.47 55.15 -7.94
N ILE A 14 -0.28 54.93 -9.24
CA ILE A 14 0.92 54.18 -9.74
C ILE A 14 1.92 55.13 -10.41
N GLY A 15 2.19 56.27 -9.81
CA GLY A 15 3.06 57.26 -10.44
C GLY A 15 4.14 57.95 -9.58
N LYS A 16 4.42 57.51 -8.36
CA LYS A 16 5.63 57.99 -7.63
C LYS A 16 6.18 56.89 -6.75
N SER A 17 7.32 56.37 -7.14
CA SER A 17 8.14 55.49 -6.32
C SER A 17 8.63 56.21 -5.06
N ILE A 18 8.06 55.90 -3.90
CA ILE A 18 8.56 56.37 -2.61
C ILE A 18 9.87 55.58 -2.32
N PRO A 19 11.00 56.30 -2.05
CA PRO A 19 12.26 55.60 -1.79
C PRO A 19 12.15 54.64 -0.60
N PHE A 20 12.81 53.50 -0.68
CA PHE A 20 12.73 52.40 0.28
C PHE A 20 12.98 52.78 1.75
N ALA A 21 13.74 53.85 1.97
CA ALA A 21 14.02 54.43 3.29
C ALA A 21 12.80 55.06 3.96
N SER A 22 11.91 55.68 3.17
CA SER A 22 10.69 56.33 3.70
C SER A 22 9.62 55.34 4.16
N ARG A 23 9.58 54.17 3.58
CA ARG A 23 8.62 53.09 4.00
C ARG A 23 8.98 52.51 5.37
N ARG A 24 10.26 52.39 5.69
CA ARG A 24 10.70 51.89 7.01
C ARG A 24 10.45 52.93 8.12
N VAL A 25 10.62 54.18 7.83
CA VAL A 25 10.33 55.25 8.79
C VAL A 25 8.82 55.39 9.07
N LEU A 26 7.95 55.25 8.04
CA LEU A 26 6.51 55.25 8.20
C LEU A 26 6.01 54.03 9.00
N LEU A 27 6.55 52.83 8.73
CA LEU A 27 6.24 51.64 9.51
C LEU A 27 6.73 51.74 10.96
N ALA A 28 7.92 52.28 11.17
CA ALA A 28 8.46 52.46 12.53
C ALA A 28 7.65 53.53 13.32
N SER A 29 7.21 54.61 12.67
CA SER A 29 6.36 55.62 13.32
C SER A 29 4.94 55.10 13.62
N LEU A 30 4.36 54.26 12.79
CA LEU A 30 3.08 53.56 13.06
C LEU A 30 3.20 52.56 14.24
N ILE A 31 4.31 51.82 14.33
CA ILE A 31 4.57 50.88 15.44
C ILE A 31 4.84 51.66 16.73
N ALA A 32 5.60 52.76 16.70
CA ALA A 32 5.86 53.63 17.85
C ALA A 32 4.62 54.33 18.37
N TYR A 33 3.69 54.74 17.46
CA TYR A 33 2.42 55.36 17.87
C TYR A 33 1.43 54.33 18.45
N GLY A 34 1.45 53.09 17.94
CA GLY A 34 0.65 51.98 18.47
C GLY A 34 1.07 51.52 19.85
N SER A 35 2.36 51.65 20.23
CA SER A 35 2.86 51.28 21.54
C SER A 35 2.60 52.28 22.67
N LEU A 36 2.17 53.48 22.34
CA LEU A 36 1.82 54.53 23.29
C LEU A 36 0.33 54.60 23.66
N LEU A 37 -0.50 53.80 22.97
CA LEU A 37 -1.92 53.71 23.26
C LEU A 37 -2.22 52.62 24.29
N PRO A 38 -3.07 52.85 25.31
CA PRO A 38 -3.48 51.77 26.23
C PRO A 38 -4.13 50.66 25.46
N SER A 39 -3.84 49.41 25.86
CA SER A 39 -4.24 48.16 25.13
C SER A 39 -5.76 48.08 24.80
N LYS A 40 -6.61 48.82 25.47
CA LYS A 40 -8.04 48.91 25.20
C LYS A 40 -8.42 49.61 23.89
N TYR A 41 -7.50 50.39 23.27
CA TYR A 41 -7.75 51.11 22.01
C TYR A 41 -7.17 50.38 20.80
N LEU A 42 -6.26 49.45 20.99
CA LEU A 42 -5.64 48.70 19.90
C LEU A 42 -6.61 47.77 19.17
N SER A 43 -7.58 47.21 19.90
CA SER A 43 -8.63 46.39 19.31
C SER A 43 -9.61 47.15 18.41
N ALA A 44 -9.86 48.42 18.69
CA ALA A 44 -10.77 49.24 17.89
C ALA A 44 -10.13 49.73 16.58
N LEU A 45 -8.82 49.99 16.59
CA LEU A 45 -8.07 50.41 15.39
C LEU A 45 -7.88 49.30 14.35
N ALA A 46 -7.92 48.03 14.78
CA ALA A 46 -7.82 46.89 13.88
C ALA A 46 -9.09 46.65 13.01
N LEU A 47 -10.23 47.20 13.41
CA LEU A 47 -11.52 47.04 12.76
C LEU A 47 -11.96 48.27 11.96
N GLY A 48 -11.22 49.38 12.01
CA GLY A 48 -11.41 50.57 11.15
C GLY A 48 -12.61 51.45 11.45
N ASP A 49 -13.50 51.11 12.39
CA ASP A 49 -14.65 51.91 12.83
C ASP A 49 -14.72 51.99 14.37
N PRO A 50 -14.45 53.17 14.97
CA PRO A 50 -14.49 53.36 16.43
C PRO A 50 -15.89 53.27 17.07
N LEU A 51 -16.94 53.15 16.24
CA LEU A 51 -18.32 53.00 16.73
C LEU A 51 -18.79 51.56 16.74
N VAL A 52 -18.01 50.62 16.24
CA VAL A 52 -18.32 49.20 16.28
C VAL A 52 -17.92 48.67 17.66
N THR A 53 -18.87 48.53 18.57
CA THR A 53 -18.72 47.72 19.74
C THR A 53 -18.73 46.25 19.32
N VAL A 54 -17.56 45.59 19.38
CA VAL A 54 -17.50 44.13 19.27
C VAL A 54 -18.10 43.56 20.50
N GLU A 55 -19.36 43.12 20.43
CA GLU A 55 -19.88 42.18 21.47
C GLU A 55 -19.04 40.94 21.41
N ASP A 56 -18.47 40.55 22.55
CA ASP A 56 -17.74 39.27 22.65
C ASP A 56 -18.77 38.13 22.62
N VAL A 57 -19.14 37.74 21.40
CA VAL A 57 -20.05 36.63 21.16
C VAL A 57 -19.23 35.33 21.20
N THR A 58 -18.66 35.05 22.39
CA THR A 58 -18.01 33.74 22.60
C THR A 58 -19.13 32.70 22.73
N PRO A 59 -19.22 31.73 21.82
CA PRO A 59 -20.20 30.67 21.92
C PRO A 59 -19.98 29.88 23.22
N THR A 60 -21.07 29.47 23.86
CA THR A 60 -20.97 28.60 25.03
C THR A 60 -20.32 27.30 24.70
N VAL A 61 -19.15 27.02 25.25
CA VAL A 61 -18.44 25.76 25.10
C VAL A 61 -19.01 24.76 26.11
N PHE A 62 -19.62 23.69 25.61
CA PHE A 62 -20.07 22.59 26.45
C PHE A 62 -18.88 21.61 26.66
N PRO A 63 -18.64 21.18 27.92
CA PRO A 63 -17.60 20.20 28.17
C PRO A 63 -17.97 18.88 27.48
N SER A 64 -16.98 18.23 26.86
CA SER A 64 -17.15 16.91 26.27
C SER A 64 -17.49 15.92 27.41
N GLY A 65 -18.59 15.20 27.25
CA GLY A 65 -18.94 14.09 28.16
C GLY A 65 -18.03 12.87 27.95
N ALA A 66 -18.31 11.77 28.64
CA ALA A 66 -17.65 10.49 28.38
C ALA A 66 -17.96 10.01 26.96
N LEU A 67 -16.98 9.35 26.34
CA LEU A 67 -17.15 8.72 25.00
C LEU A 67 -18.23 7.63 25.04
N PHE A 68 -18.95 7.46 23.95
CA PHE A 68 -19.83 6.31 23.81
C PHE A 68 -19.01 5.00 23.80
N PRO A 69 -19.56 3.88 24.26
CA PRO A 69 -18.83 2.60 24.31
C PRO A 69 -18.24 2.15 22.96
N SER A 70 -18.88 2.53 21.86
CA SER A 70 -18.38 2.26 20.50
C SER A 70 -17.15 3.10 20.15
N GLU A 71 -17.12 4.36 20.54
CA GLU A 71 -16.00 5.27 20.36
C GLU A 71 -14.81 4.86 21.22
N GLU A 72 -15.07 4.61 22.52
CA GLU A 72 -14.08 4.13 23.48
C GLU A 72 -13.38 2.86 22.99
N ARG A 73 -14.14 1.94 22.38
CA ARG A 73 -13.58 0.73 21.78
C ARG A 73 -12.62 1.05 20.64
N ILE A 74 -12.97 1.97 19.76
CA ILE A 74 -12.11 2.36 18.63
C ILE A 74 -10.83 3.02 19.14
N VAL A 75 -10.94 3.91 20.12
CA VAL A 75 -9.79 4.57 20.77
C VAL A 75 -8.85 3.52 21.36
N ARG A 76 -9.36 2.58 22.15
CA ARG A 76 -8.54 1.50 22.74
C ARG A 76 -7.89 0.59 21.69
N LEU A 77 -8.59 0.29 20.60
CA LEU A 77 -8.02 -0.50 19.52
C LEU A 77 -6.86 0.24 18.84
N PHE A 78 -6.98 1.54 18.64
CA PHE A 78 -5.92 2.36 18.10
C PHE A 78 -4.72 2.40 19.06
N GLU A 79 -4.92 2.77 20.32
CA GLU A 79 -3.88 2.86 21.34
C GLU A 79 -3.11 1.55 21.52
N ASN A 80 -3.83 0.42 21.52
CA ASN A 80 -3.21 -0.91 21.70
C ASN A 80 -2.39 -1.38 20.51
N ASN A 81 -2.67 -0.89 19.29
CA ASN A 81 -2.04 -1.37 18.07
C ASN A 81 -1.07 -0.37 17.44
N THR A 82 -1.10 0.89 17.84
CA THR A 82 -0.26 1.95 17.26
C THR A 82 1.23 1.64 17.39
N TYR A 83 1.68 1.05 18.49
CA TYR A 83 3.08 0.67 18.71
C TYR A 83 3.56 -0.53 17.87
N SER A 84 2.63 -1.23 17.23
CA SER A 84 2.95 -2.30 16.28
C SER A 84 3.12 -1.78 14.85
N VAL A 85 2.84 -0.48 14.62
CA VAL A 85 2.89 0.13 13.29
C VAL A 85 4.07 1.07 13.19
N VAL A 86 4.88 0.88 12.17
CA VAL A 86 6.10 1.66 11.95
C VAL A 86 5.96 2.49 10.67
N ASN A 87 6.69 3.61 10.60
CA ASN A 87 6.87 4.35 9.36
C ASN A 87 8.10 3.83 8.61
N ILE A 88 8.02 3.78 7.28
CA ILE A 88 9.09 3.28 6.41
C ILE A 88 9.37 4.32 5.32
N PHE A 89 10.63 4.73 5.23
CA PHE A 89 11.17 5.57 4.16
C PHE A 89 12.13 4.75 3.30
N ASP A 90 11.94 4.76 1.99
CA ASP A 90 12.93 4.24 1.04
C ASP A 90 14.19 5.10 1.07
N VAL A 91 15.37 4.50 1.28
CA VAL A 91 16.64 5.24 1.42
C VAL A 91 17.11 5.90 0.13
N THR A 92 16.57 5.52 -1.02
CA THR A 92 16.94 6.14 -2.31
C THR A 92 16.22 7.47 -2.54
N LEU A 93 15.17 7.74 -1.78
CA LEU A 93 14.38 8.94 -1.87
C LEU A 93 14.89 9.97 -0.86
N ARG A 94 15.14 11.20 -1.34
CA ARG A 94 15.55 12.32 -0.49
C ARG A 94 14.42 13.34 -0.46
N PRO A 95 14.03 13.84 0.73
CA PRO A 95 13.10 14.95 0.81
C PRO A 95 13.63 16.13 0.00
N GLN A 96 12.80 16.71 -0.86
CA GLN A 96 13.14 17.91 -1.62
C GLN A 96 12.39 19.10 -1.03
N LEU A 97 13.10 20.22 -0.85
CA LEU A 97 12.49 21.50 -0.52
C LEU A 97 12.01 22.13 -1.82
N ASN A 98 10.72 22.42 -1.91
CA ASN A 98 10.18 23.20 -3.02
C ASN A 98 10.50 24.68 -2.85
N ILE A 99 10.20 25.49 -3.90
CA ILE A 99 10.46 26.93 -3.91
C ILE A 99 9.77 27.68 -2.76
N THR A 100 8.71 27.13 -2.18
CA THR A 100 7.96 27.70 -1.05
C THR A 100 8.52 27.25 0.31
N GLY A 101 9.58 26.44 0.34
CA GLY A 101 10.17 25.91 1.57
C GLY A 101 9.38 24.74 2.20
N ALA A 102 8.32 24.28 1.55
CA ALA A 102 7.61 23.06 1.98
C ALA A 102 8.45 21.82 1.66
N VAL A 103 8.49 20.88 2.58
CA VAL A 103 9.15 19.58 2.37
C VAL A 103 8.22 18.73 1.51
N GLU A 104 8.65 18.40 0.31
CA GLU A 104 7.97 17.43 -0.53
C GLU A 104 8.34 16.04 -0.04
N ILE A 105 7.33 15.29 0.41
CA ILE A 105 7.54 13.92 0.89
C ILE A 105 7.58 13.03 -0.33
N PRO A 106 8.69 12.30 -0.59
CA PRO A 106 8.80 11.47 -1.77
C PRO A 106 7.75 10.36 -1.78
N GLU A 107 7.25 10.02 -2.96
CA GLU A 107 6.52 8.77 -3.18
C GLU A 107 7.44 7.60 -2.78
N GLY A 108 6.96 6.66 -1.95
CA GLY A 108 7.78 5.59 -1.36
C GLY A 108 7.93 5.70 0.15
N ASN A 109 7.19 6.64 0.75
CA ASN A 109 6.93 6.64 2.18
C ASN A 109 5.69 5.77 2.45
N GLY A 110 5.79 4.87 3.39
CA GLY A 110 4.71 3.97 3.77
C GLY A 110 4.80 3.55 5.21
N SER A 111 4.02 2.55 5.53
CA SER A 111 3.96 1.93 6.85
C SER A 111 4.47 0.50 6.81
N GLY A 112 4.69 -0.06 8.00
CA GLY A 112 4.96 -1.46 8.19
C GLY A 112 4.38 -1.93 9.51
N VAL A 113 4.40 -3.24 9.72
CA VAL A 113 3.97 -3.87 10.96
C VAL A 113 5.11 -4.63 11.61
N VAL A 114 5.28 -4.50 12.92
CA VAL A 114 6.20 -5.32 13.70
C VAL A 114 5.66 -6.74 13.71
N TRP A 115 6.42 -7.67 13.10
CA TRP A 115 5.96 -9.05 12.93
C TRP A 115 6.28 -9.91 14.14
N ASP A 116 7.47 -9.76 14.69
CA ASP A 116 7.96 -10.55 15.82
C ASP A 116 8.94 -9.74 16.72
N GLU A 117 9.29 -10.33 17.85
CA GLU A 117 10.23 -9.77 18.82
C GLU A 117 11.68 -9.76 18.32
N LYS A 118 11.96 -10.43 17.19
CA LYS A 118 13.27 -10.45 16.56
C LYS A 118 13.53 -9.24 15.69
N GLY A 119 12.55 -8.37 15.50
CA GLY A 119 12.66 -7.13 14.69
C GLY A 119 12.39 -7.34 13.20
N HIS A 120 11.63 -8.37 12.83
CA HIS A 120 11.11 -8.46 11.47
C HIS A 120 9.96 -7.48 11.30
N ILE A 121 10.01 -6.70 10.22
CA ILE A 121 8.99 -5.73 9.85
C ILE A 121 8.42 -6.14 8.50
N VAL A 122 7.10 -6.31 8.45
CA VAL A 122 6.38 -6.62 7.20
C VAL A 122 5.85 -5.32 6.60
N THR A 123 6.03 -5.15 5.30
CA THR A 123 5.55 -4.01 4.52
C THR A 123 5.19 -4.44 3.10
N ASN A 124 4.75 -3.50 2.25
CA ASN A 124 4.58 -3.77 0.83
C ASN A 124 5.90 -3.68 0.06
N TYR A 125 6.00 -4.49 -1.01
CA TYR A 125 7.10 -4.42 -1.96
C TYR A 125 7.25 -3.01 -2.55
N HIS A 126 6.14 -2.39 -2.99
CA HIS A 126 6.17 -1.08 -3.64
C HIS A 126 6.66 0.06 -2.73
N VAL A 127 6.52 -0.07 -1.40
CA VAL A 127 7.01 0.94 -0.42
C VAL A 127 8.53 1.09 -0.48
N ILE A 128 9.25 -0.01 -0.78
CA ILE A 128 10.71 -0.02 -0.90
C ILE A 128 11.17 -0.31 -2.35
N GLY A 129 10.25 -0.17 -3.31
CA GLY A 129 10.43 -0.62 -4.69
C GLY A 129 11.60 0.02 -5.42
N ASN A 130 11.91 1.29 -5.16
CA ASN A 130 13.03 1.99 -5.79
C ASN A 130 14.39 1.40 -5.37
N SER A 131 14.53 1.01 -4.11
CA SER A 131 15.72 0.32 -3.61
C SER A 131 15.80 -1.11 -4.18
N LEU A 132 14.66 -1.80 -4.32
CA LEU A 132 14.61 -3.17 -4.85
C LEU A 132 14.87 -3.22 -6.37
N SER A 133 14.49 -2.20 -7.14
CA SER A 133 14.74 -2.12 -8.58
C SER A 133 16.24 -2.11 -8.95
N ARG A 134 17.11 -1.85 -7.97
CA ARG A 134 18.58 -1.88 -8.10
C ARG A 134 19.20 -3.24 -7.73
N ASN A 135 18.41 -4.30 -7.60
CA ASN A 135 18.85 -5.64 -7.18
C ASN A 135 19.63 -5.65 -5.86
N PRO A 136 19.07 -5.20 -4.74
CA PRO A 136 19.75 -5.22 -3.47
C PRO A 136 19.99 -6.67 -3.01
N SER A 137 21.16 -6.90 -2.42
CA SER A 137 21.47 -8.19 -1.80
C SER A 137 20.75 -8.33 -0.44
N PRO A 138 20.40 -9.55 -0.02
CA PRO A 138 19.94 -9.78 1.35
C PRO A 138 20.89 -9.17 2.39
N GLY A 139 20.35 -8.48 3.41
CA GLY A 139 21.11 -7.77 4.42
C GLY A 139 21.50 -6.33 4.04
N GLN A 140 21.26 -5.91 2.80
CA GLN A 140 21.46 -4.50 2.41
C GLN A 140 20.41 -3.60 3.04
N VAL A 141 20.82 -2.41 3.49
CA VAL A 141 19.92 -1.36 3.97
C VAL A 141 19.15 -0.78 2.78
N VAL A 142 17.83 -0.95 2.80
CA VAL A 142 16.91 -0.49 1.74
C VAL A 142 15.92 0.56 2.24
N ALA A 143 15.76 0.69 3.57
CA ALA A 143 14.81 1.63 4.15
C ALA A 143 15.31 2.19 5.48
N ARG A 144 14.74 3.31 5.90
CA ARG A 144 14.73 3.76 7.30
C ARG A 144 13.39 3.39 7.92
N VAL A 145 13.42 2.84 9.12
CA VAL A 145 12.25 2.42 9.87
C VAL A 145 12.16 3.24 11.15
N ASN A 146 11.07 3.97 11.32
CA ASN A 146 10.81 4.76 12.51
C ASN A 146 9.82 4.00 13.40
N ILE A 147 10.23 3.70 14.61
CA ILE A 147 9.44 3.00 15.64
C ILE A 147 9.07 3.99 16.73
N LEU A 148 7.79 4.04 17.09
CA LEU A 148 7.30 4.82 18.22
C LEU A 148 7.49 4.00 19.49
N ALA A 149 8.29 4.51 20.42
CA ALA A 149 8.47 3.93 21.75
C ALA A 149 7.29 4.30 22.70
N SER A 150 7.12 3.53 23.76
CA SER A 150 6.04 3.75 24.74
C SER A 150 6.13 5.08 25.49
N ASP A 151 7.29 5.72 25.51
CA ASP A 151 7.53 7.07 26.05
C ASP A 151 7.13 8.19 25.08
N GLY A 152 6.57 7.85 23.90
CA GLY A 152 6.22 8.80 22.85
C GLY A 152 7.39 9.26 21.98
N VAL A 153 8.61 8.76 22.23
CA VAL A 153 9.81 9.13 21.45
C VAL A 153 9.93 8.21 20.23
N GLN A 154 10.19 8.81 19.08
CA GLN A 154 10.47 8.06 17.87
C GLN A 154 11.95 7.70 17.76
N LYS A 155 12.23 6.45 17.44
CA LYS A 155 13.56 5.93 17.22
C LYS A 155 13.72 5.44 15.80
N ASN A 156 14.85 5.80 15.17
CA ASN A 156 15.16 5.49 13.77
C ASN A 156 16.11 4.31 13.69
N PHE A 157 15.80 3.36 12.82
CA PHE A 157 16.59 2.18 12.56
C PHE A 157 16.86 2.00 11.07
N GLU A 158 17.94 1.33 10.75
CA GLU A 158 18.20 0.84 9.41
C GLU A 158 17.35 -0.40 9.15
N GLY A 159 16.55 -0.37 8.08
CA GLY A 159 15.79 -1.51 7.59
C GLY A 159 16.61 -2.31 6.58
N LYS A 160 17.08 -3.48 6.98
CA LYS A 160 17.84 -4.41 6.14
C LYS A 160 16.88 -5.35 5.43
N LEU A 161 17.03 -5.53 4.12
CA LEU A 161 16.21 -6.46 3.35
C LEU A 161 16.46 -7.90 3.80
N ILE A 162 15.41 -8.61 4.19
CA ILE A 162 15.42 -10.06 4.42
C ILE A 162 14.92 -10.79 3.20
N GLY A 163 13.79 -10.38 2.65
CA GLY A 163 13.23 -10.97 1.45
C GLY A 163 12.04 -10.16 0.94
N ALA A 164 11.70 -10.38 -0.33
CA ALA A 164 10.59 -9.69 -0.96
C ALA A 164 9.90 -10.55 -2.01
N ASP A 165 8.61 -10.34 -2.19
CA ASP A 165 7.77 -10.96 -3.22
C ASP A 165 6.99 -9.89 -3.97
N ARG A 166 7.46 -9.56 -5.17
CA ARG A 166 6.83 -8.57 -6.05
C ARG A 166 5.41 -8.97 -6.44
N THR A 167 5.14 -10.27 -6.61
CA THR A 167 3.85 -10.75 -7.15
C THR A 167 2.74 -10.76 -6.11
N LYS A 168 3.09 -10.73 -4.83
CA LYS A 168 2.15 -10.57 -3.72
C LYS A 168 2.29 -9.21 -3.04
N ASP A 169 3.19 -8.34 -3.57
CA ASP A 169 3.44 -7.00 -3.05
C ASP A 169 3.80 -7.00 -1.55
N LEU A 170 4.63 -7.95 -1.14
CA LEU A 170 5.08 -8.10 0.25
C LEU A 170 6.60 -8.04 0.36
N ALA A 171 7.10 -7.45 1.43
CA ALA A 171 8.51 -7.43 1.77
C ALA A 171 8.70 -7.57 3.28
N VAL A 172 9.86 -8.11 3.67
CA VAL A 172 10.29 -8.23 5.07
C VAL A 172 11.62 -7.54 5.24
N LEU A 173 11.66 -6.64 6.20
CA LEU A 173 12.86 -5.96 6.65
C LEU A 173 13.27 -6.47 8.02
N LYS A 174 14.55 -6.32 8.37
CA LYS A 174 15.09 -6.56 9.70
C LYS A 174 15.59 -5.24 10.28
N VAL A 175 15.21 -4.97 11.50
CA VAL A 175 15.74 -3.86 12.31
C VAL A 175 16.44 -4.41 13.53
N GLU A 176 17.52 -3.73 13.95
CA GLU A 176 18.26 -4.06 15.18
C GLU A 176 17.75 -3.13 16.30
N ALA A 177 16.52 -3.40 16.75
CA ALA A 177 15.89 -2.69 17.86
C ALA A 177 15.85 -3.58 19.11
N SER A 178 15.82 -2.95 20.29
CA SER A 178 15.66 -3.67 21.56
C SER A 178 14.23 -4.21 21.68
N GLU A 179 14.06 -5.35 22.37
CA GLU A 179 12.78 -6.04 22.51
C GLU A 179 11.68 -5.18 23.16
N ASP A 180 12.06 -4.25 24.04
CA ASP A 180 11.13 -3.31 24.67
C ASP A 180 10.46 -2.33 23.70
N LEU A 181 11.06 -2.11 22.53
CA LEU A 181 10.50 -1.28 21.46
C LEU A 181 9.65 -2.07 20.49
N LEU A 182 9.83 -3.37 20.41
CA LEU A 182 9.15 -4.23 19.46
C LEU A 182 7.82 -4.71 20.06
N ARG A 183 6.73 -4.34 19.43
CA ARG A 183 5.36 -4.77 19.80
C ARG A 183 4.77 -5.56 18.63
N PRO A 184 4.93 -6.91 18.63
CA PRO A 184 4.41 -7.73 17.54
C PRO A 184 2.89 -7.61 17.41
N ILE A 185 2.43 -7.50 16.16
CA ILE A 185 1.01 -7.43 15.86
C ILE A 185 0.35 -8.80 16.05
N LYS A 186 -0.89 -8.81 16.57
CA LYS A 186 -1.67 -10.03 16.66
C LYS A 186 -2.29 -10.37 15.32
N VAL A 187 -2.01 -11.55 14.77
CA VAL A 187 -2.53 -11.95 13.46
C VAL A 187 -3.86 -12.70 13.62
N GLY A 188 -4.88 -12.20 12.91
CA GLY A 188 -6.21 -12.78 12.81
C GLY A 188 -6.40 -13.63 11.56
N GLN A 189 -7.61 -14.19 11.39
CA GLN A 189 -7.97 -15.07 10.28
C GLN A 189 -8.80 -14.32 9.23
N SER A 190 -8.22 -14.06 8.06
CA SER A 190 -8.94 -13.44 6.93
C SER A 190 -9.93 -14.39 6.24
N SER A 191 -9.79 -15.71 6.38
CA SER A 191 -10.68 -16.71 5.76
C SER A 191 -12.09 -16.73 6.36
N SER A 192 -12.28 -16.22 7.57
CA SER A 192 -13.59 -16.17 8.26
C SER A 192 -14.30 -14.81 8.14
N LEU A 193 -13.75 -13.88 7.38
CA LEU A 193 -14.34 -12.55 7.21
C LEU A 193 -15.66 -12.60 6.45
N ARG A 194 -16.53 -11.65 6.76
CA ARG A 194 -17.78 -11.41 6.06
C ARG A 194 -17.90 -9.94 5.68
N VAL A 195 -18.52 -9.69 4.54
CA VAL A 195 -18.87 -8.33 4.10
C VAL A 195 -19.77 -7.67 5.16
N GLY A 196 -19.52 -6.39 5.44
CA GLY A 196 -20.19 -5.63 6.48
C GLY A 196 -19.52 -5.66 7.86
N GLN A 197 -18.49 -6.50 8.09
CA GLN A 197 -17.70 -6.45 9.32
C GLN A 197 -16.89 -5.16 9.39
N GLN A 198 -16.86 -4.54 10.57
CA GLN A 198 -16.04 -3.36 10.83
C GLN A 198 -14.55 -3.69 10.71
N CYS A 199 -13.80 -2.79 10.12
CA CYS A 199 -12.34 -2.84 10.05
C CYS A 199 -11.72 -1.47 10.31
N LEU A 200 -10.46 -1.48 10.70
CA LEU A 200 -9.67 -0.30 11.00
C LEU A 200 -8.35 -0.39 10.24
N ALA A 201 -7.97 0.66 9.54
CA ALA A 201 -6.65 0.76 8.92
C ALA A 201 -5.80 1.76 9.71
N ILE A 202 -4.60 1.34 10.09
CA ILE A 202 -3.62 2.21 10.76
C ILE A 202 -2.43 2.39 9.84
N GLY A 203 -1.88 3.61 9.83
CA GLY A 203 -0.66 3.95 9.13
C GLY A 203 0.13 5.00 9.89
N ASN A 204 1.39 5.18 9.48
CA ASN A 204 2.25 6.24 9.96
C ASN A 204 2.88 6.95 8.76
N PRO A 205 2.10 7.78 8.03
CA PRO A 205 2.52 8.32 6.74
C PRO A 205 3.70 9.28 6.83
N PHE A 206 3.84 10.00 7.93
CA PHE A 206 4.83 11.07 8.06
C PHE A 206 5.89 10.79 9.13
N GLY A 207 5.81 9.65 9.80
CA GLY A 207 6.72 9.30 10.87
C GLY A 207 6.49 10.07 12.18
N PHE A 208 5.49 10.95 12.27
CA PHE A 208 5.21 11.74 13.48
C PHE A 208 4.07 11.12 14.27
N ASP A 209 2.88 11.06 13.67
CA ASP A 209 1.67 10.57 14.28
C ASP A 209 1.04 9.47 13.44
N HIS A 210 0.46 8.50 14.11
CA HIS A 210 -0.29 7.45 13.48
C HIS A 210 -1.66 7.97 13.01
N THR A 211 -2.07 7.51 11.86
CA THR A 211 -3.37 7.84 11.26
C THR A 211 -4.28 6.62 11.33
N LEU A 212 -5.50 6.83 11.81
CA LEU A 212 -6.55 5.82 11.86
C LEU A 212 -7.63 6.15 10.84
N THR A 213 -8.03 5.15 10.06
CA THR A 213 -9.27 5.20 9.28
C THR A 213 -10.15 4.00 9.61
N VAL A 214 -11.46 4.22 9.70
CA VAL A 214 -12.45 3.21 10.09
C VAL A 214 -13.41 3.00 8.94
N GLY A 215 -13.75 1.75 8.68
CA GLY A 215 -14.69 1.36 7.64
C GLY A 215 -15.22 -0.04 7.87
N VAL A 216 -15.70 -0.65 6.78
CA VAL A 216 -16.18 -2.03 6.76
C VAL A 216 -15.49 -2.83 5.67
N ILE A 217 -15.56 -4.13 5.78
CA ILE A 217 -15.21 -5.04 4.69
C ILE A 217 -16.29 -4.90 3.63
N SER A 218 -15.96 -4.31 2.49
CA SER A 218 -16.87 -4.05 1.38
C SER A 218 -16.93 -5.20 0.38
N GLY A 219 -15.88 -6.02 0.31
CA GLY A 219 -15.81 -7.17 -0.58
C GLY A 219 -14.67 -8.11 -0.22
N LEU A 220 -14.77 -9.35 -0.69
CA LEU A 220 -13.79 -10.41 -0.49
C LEU A 220 -13.44 -11.04 -1.83
N ASN A 221 -12.29 -11.71 -1.90
CA ASN A 221 -11.78 -12.41 -3.09
C ASN A 221 -11.67 -11.49 -4.32
N ARG A 222 -11.20 -10.25 -4.10
CA ARG A 222 -11.00 -9.26 -5.16
C ARG A 222 -9.63 -9.39 -5.80
N ASP A 223 -9.57 -9.09 -7.09
CA ASP A 223 -8.31 -8.89 -7.78
C ASP A 223 -7.82 -7.46 -7.54
N ILE A 224 -6.63 -7.33 -6.95
CA ILE A 224 -5.99 -6.06 -6.63
C ILE A 224 -4.97 -5.75 -7.73
N PHE A 225 -5.13 -4.62 -8.41
CA PHE A 225 -4.11 -4.12 -9.33
C PHE A 225 -3.06 -3.33 -8.53
N SER A 226 -1.96 -4.00 -8.20
CA SER A 226 -0.90 -3.41 -7.39
C SER A 226 -0.09 -2.36 -8.17
N GLN A 227 0.51 -1.42 -7.44
CA GLN A 227 1.48 -0.46 -8.00
C GLN A 227 2.71 -1.16 -8.60
N THR A 228 2.99 -2.40 -8.25
CA THR A 228 4.06 -3.21 -8.87
C THR A 228 3.76 -3.65 -10.31
N GLY A 229 2.54 -3.36 -10.82
CA GLY A 229 2.06 -3.75 -12.14
C GLY A 229 1.60 -5.20 -12.23
N VAL A 230 1.41 -5.88 -11.10
CA VAL A 230 0.87 -7.26 -11.03
C VAL A 230 -0.51 -7.28 -10.39
N THR A 231 -1.30 -8.30 -10.72
CA THR A 231 -2.60 -8.53 -10.10
C THR A 231 -2.45 -9.52 -8.95
N ILE A 232 -2.87 -9.11 -7.75
CA ILE A 232 -2.90 -9.95 -6.55
C ILE A 232 -4.32 -10.45 -6.37
N GLY A 233 -4.53 -11.76 -6.47
CA GLY A 233 -5.84 -12.38 -6.26
C GLY A 233 -6.19 -12.55 -4.77
N GLY A 234 -7.49 -12.66 -4.48
CA GLY A 234 -8.00 -12.96 -3.15
C GLY A 234 -8.08 -11.78 -2.19
N GLY A 235 -7.90 -10.54 -2.68
CA GLY A 235 -7.85 -9.33 -1.88
C GLY A 235 -9.11 -9.02 -1.07
N ILE A 236 -8.92 -8.30 0.02
CA ILE A 236 -9.97 -7.70 0.85
C ILE A 236 -10.23 -6.29 0.33
N GLN A 237 -11.49 -5.97 0.03
CA GLN A 237 -11.93 -4.62 -0.29
C GLN A 237 -12.54 -3.96 0.96
N THR A 238 -12.24 -2.69 1.19
CA THR A 238 -12.77 -1.88 2.30
C THR A 238 -13.08 -0.46 1.83
N ASP A 239 -13.98 0.22 2.53
CA ASP A 239 -14.23 1.66 2.41
C ASP A 239 -13.45 2.49 3.43
N ALA A 240 -12.74 1.85 4.38
CA ALA A 240 -11.72 2.53 5.16
C ALA A 240 -10.71 3.19 4.20
N ALA A 241 -10.42 4.48 4.40
CA ALA A 241 -9.58 5.22 3.47
C ALA A 241 -8.15 4.68 3.46
N ILE A 242 -7.76 4.07 2.33
CA ILE A 242 -6.38 3.64 2.08
C ILE A 242 -5.76 4.67 1.13
N ASN A 243 -4.77 5.40 1.64
CA ASN A 243 -4.07 6.47 0.94
C ASN A 243 -2.56 6.22 0.98
N PRO A 244 -1.75 6.92 0.17
CA PRO A 244 -0.30 6.91 0.31
C PRO A 244 0.10 7.19 1.76
N GLY A 245 0.95 6.31 2.30
CA GLY A 245 1.43 6.38 3.68
C GLY A 245 0.82 5.35 4.63
N ASN A 246 -0.41 4.87 4.45
CA ASN A 246 -0.90 3.71 5.22
C ASN A 246 -0.70 2.36 4.50
N SER A 247 -0.17 2.36 3.26
CA SER A 247 0.29 1.15 2.58
C SER A 247 1.39 0.47 3.38
N GLY A 248 1.32 -0.85 3.51
CA GLY A 248 2.21 -1.67 4.34
C GLY A 248 1.78 -1.73 5.82
N GLY A 249 0.92 -0.82 6.28
CA GLY A 249 0.30 -0.87 7.60
C GLY A 249 -0.82 -1.91 7.69
N PRO A 250 -1.31 -2.18 8.90
CA PRO A 250 -2.33 -3.20 9.14
C PRO A 250 -3.74 -2.76 8.76
N LEU A 251 -4.51 -3.70 8.22
CA LEU A 251 -5.97 -3.70 8.31
C LEU A 251 -6.35 -4.62 9.49
N LEU A 252 -7.08 -4.07 10.47
CA LEU A 252 -7.47 -4.78 11.69
C LEU A 252 -8.96 -5.11 11.69
N ASP A 253 -9.33 -6.20 12.35
CA ASP A 253 -10.72 -6.48 12.68
C ASP A 253 -11.19 -5.67 13.91
N SER A 254 -12.47 -5.81 14.27
CA SER A 254 -13.07 -5.14 15.45
C SER A 254 -12.54 -5.63 16.80
N LYS A 255 -11.58 -6.56 16.81
CA LYS A 255 -10.88 -7.07 18.01
C LYS A 255 -9.41 -6.62 18.06
N GLY A 256 -8.94 -5.91 17.01
CA GLY A 256 -7.55 -5.46 16.89
C GLY A 256 -6.60 -6.51 16.29
N ASN A 257 -7.11 -7.57 15.68
CA ASN A 257 -6.25 -8.56 15.02
C ASN A 257 -6.01 -8.17 13.57
N LEU A 258 -4.80 -8.38 13.07
CA LEU A 258 -4.40 -8.16 11.68
C LEU A 258 -5.16 -9.12 10.75
N ILE A 259 -6.02 -8.59 9.90
CA ILE A 259 -6.73 -9.37 8.87
C ILE A 259 -6.17 -9.14 7.47
N GLY A 260 -5.31 -8.15 7.31
CA GLY A 260 -4.61 -7.89 6.04
C GLY A 260 -3.56 -6.79 6.16
N ILE A 261 -2.74 -6.66 5.12
CA ILE A 261 -1.80 -5.56 4.94
C ILE A 261 -2.40 -4.60 3.90
N ASN A 262 -2.59 -3.34 4.29
CA ASN A 262 -3.11 -2.30 3.39
C ASN A 262 -2.19 -2.16 2.19
N THR A 263 -2.76 -2.08 1.00
CA THR A 263 -1.98 -1.83 -0.21
C THR A 263 -2.62 -0.74 -1.04
N ALA A 264 -1.82 0.25 -1.46
CA ALA A 264 -2.27 1.28 -2.36
C ALA A 264 -2.48 0.68 -3.75
N ILE A 265 -3.61 1.03 -4.36
CA ILE A 265 -3.92 0.68 -5.75
C ILE A 265 -3.50 1.82 -6.67
N PHE A 266 -3.30 1.48 -7.94
CA PHE A 266 -3.16 2.48 -8.98
C PHE A 266 -4.52 3.18 -9.18
N THR A 267 -4.62 4.46 -8.78
CA THR A 267 -5.78 5.33 -9.06
C THR A 267 -5.33 6.50 -9.92
N GLN A 268 -6.22 7.01 -10.77
CA GLN A 268 -5.89 8.18 -11.62
C GLN A 268 -5.62 9.46 -10.79
N THR A 269 -6.16 9.53 -9.58
CA THR A 269 -6.05 10.70 -8.69
C THR A 269 -5.02 10.54 -7.59
N GLY A 270 -4.44 9.34 -7.39
CA GLY A 270 -3.52 9.05 -6.29
C GLY A 270 -4.17 9.02 -4.90
N THR A 271 -5.48 9.25 -4.78
CA THR A 271 -6.21 9.27 -3.51
C THR A 271 -7.34 8.25 -3.48
N SER A 272 -7.75 7.85 -2.26
CA SER A 272 -8.88 6.94 -2.07
C SER A 272 -10.19 7.58 -2.54
N ALA A 273 -10.90 6.89 -3.43
CA ALA A 273 -12.25 7.24 -3.87
C ALA A 273 -13.32 6.44 -3.08
N GLY A 274 -13.06 6.06 -1.83
CA GLY A 274 -13.94 5.19 -1.03
C GLY A 274 -13.75 3.70 -1.33
N VAL A 275 -12.70 3.33 -2.05
CA VAL A 275 -12.33 1.94 -2.35
C VAL A 275 -10.88 1.73 -1.97
N GLY A 276 -10.65 0.95 -0.93
CA GLY A 276 -9.34 0.51 -0.46
C GLY A 276 -9.20 -1.01 -0.59
N PHE A 277 -7.96 -1.48 -0.58
CA PHE A 277 -7.66 -2.90 -0.64
C PHE A 277 -6.59 -3.29 0.37
N ALA A 278 -6.65 -4.56 0.80
CA ALA A 278 -5.61 -5.16 1.63
C ALA A 278 -5.30 -6.59 1.19
N ILE A 279 -4.04 -6.97 1.33
CA ILE A 279 -3.54 -8.33 1.11
C ILE A 279 -3.97 -9.17 2.32
N PRO A 280 -4.74 -10.27 2.16
CA PRO A 280 -5.29 -11.02 3.29
C PRO A 280 -4.21 -11.59 4.21
N SER A 281 -4.52 -11.68 5.51
CA SER A 281 -3.62 -12.30 6.49
C SER A 281 -3.29 -13.76 6.16
N SER A 282 -4.16 -14.51 5.49
CA SER A 282 -3.87 -15.86 4.98
C SER A 282 -2.72 -15.87 3.99
N THR A 283 -2.66 -14.88 3.09
CA THR A 283 -1.54 -14.70 2.15
C THR A 283 -0.26 -14.28 2.90
N VAL A 284 -0.38 -13.35 3.85
CA VAL A 284 0.75 -12.88 4.67
C VAL A 284 1.37 -14.05 5.45
N LEU A 285 0.54 -14.87 6.12
CA LEU A 285 0.98 -16.06 6.87
C LEU A 285 1.63 -17.12 5.99
N LYS A 286 1.26 -17.21 4.71
CA LYS A 286 1.89 -18.14 3.76
C LYS A 286 3.25 -17.61 3.26
N ILE A 287 3.37 -16.31 3.00
CA ILE A 287 4.53 -15.72 2.32
C ILE A 287 5.61 -15.26 3.30
N VAL A 288 5.24 -14.52 4.36
CA VAL A 288 6.22 -13.90 5.27
C VAL A 288 7.18 -14.89 5.91
N PRO A 289 6.74 -16.07 6.43
CA PRO A 289 7.68 -17.06 6.96
C PRO A 289 8.69 -17.56 5.91
N GLN A 290 8.29 -17.64 4.64
CA GLN A 290 9.18 -18.05 3.56
C GLN A 290 10.20 -16.95 3.23
N LEU A 291 9.76 -15.67 3.21
CA LEU A 291 10.67 -14.55 3.04
C LEU A 291 11.71 -14.50 4.16
N ILE A 292 11.30 -14.74 5.41
CA ILE A 292 12.22 -14.77 6.56
C ILE A 292 13.21 -15.95 6.44
N LYS A 293 12.74 -17.13 6.03
CA LYS A 293 13.57 -18.33 6.02
C LYS A 293 14.46 -18.46 4.79
N PHE A 294 13.94 -18.07 3.61
CA PHE A 294 14.56 -18.34 2.32
C PHE A 294 14.95 -17.06 1.54
N GLY A 295 14.54 -15.88 2.02
CA GLY A 295 14.74 -14.61 1.30
C GLY A 295 13.80 -14.42 0.10
N LYS A 296 13.01 -15.43 -0.26
CA LYS A 296 12.09 -15.44 -1.41
C LYS A 296 10.86 -16.28 -1.12
N ALA A 297 9.78 -16.01 -1.85
CA ALA A 297 8.61 -16.88 -1.83
C ALA A 297 8.85 -18.10 -2.71
N VAL A 298 8.62 -19.26 -2.13
CA VAL A 298 8.70 -20.56 -2.83
C VAL A 298 7.30 -20.86 -3.37
N ARG A 299 7.19 -21.08 -4.67
CA ARG A 299 5.92 -21.37 -5.34
C ARG A 299 5.94 -22.74 -5.97
N ALA A 300 4.82 -23.42 -5.79
CA ALA A 300 4.55 -24.64 -6.52
C ALA A 300 4.12 -24.31 -7.96
N GLY A 301 4.66 -25.00 -8.92
CA GLY A 301 4.28 -24.83 -10.31
C GLY A 301 4.65 -26.02 -11.16
N LEU A 302 4.32 -25.91 -12.44
CA LEU A 302 4.56 -26.97 -13.41
C LEU A 302 5.95 -26.82 -14.09
N ASN A 303 6.65 -25.70 -13.86
CA ASN A 303 7.90 -25.35 -14.53
C ASN A 303 7.79 -25.49 -16.07
N ILE A 304 6.74 -24.88 -16.62
CA ILE A 304 6.44 -24.85 -18.05
C ILE A 304 6.14 -23.43 -18.48
N GLU A 305 6.35 -23.12 -19.75
CA GLU A 305 5.95 -21.84 -20.30
C GLU A 305 4.53 -21.91 -20.84
N ILE A 306 3.66 -21.05 -20.33
CA ILE A 306 2.25 -20.92 -20.76
C ILE A 306 2.10 -19.69 -21.64
N ALA A 307 1.38 -19.86 -22.75
CA ALA A 307 1.06 -18.79 -23.68
C ALA A 307 0.35 -17.61 -22.97
N PRO A 308 0.76 -16.36 -23.21
CA PRO A 308 -0.07 -15.21 -22.89
C PRO A 308 -1.44 -15.32 -23.55
N ASP A 309 -2.50 -14.85 -22.89
CA ASP A 309 -3.88 -14.98 -23.36
C ASP A 309 -4.08 -14.40 -24.76
N LEU A 310 -3.37 -13.30 -25.11
CA LEU A 310 -3.39 -12.72 -26.44
C LEU A 310 -2.89 -13.70 -27.51
N ILE A 311 -1.77 -14.38 -27.25
CA ILE A 311 -1.18 -15.38 -28.16
C ILE A 311 -2.09 -16.61 -28.23
N ALA A 312 -2.58 -17.11 -27.11
CA ALA A 312 -3.51 -18.24 -27.09
C ALA A 312 -4.77 -17.96 -27.94
N ASN A 313 -5.35 -16.77 -27.82
CA ASN A 313 -6.50 -16.35 -28.63
C ASN A 313 -6.19 -16.27 -30.14
N GLN A 314 -5.01 -15.76 -30.52
CA GLN A 314 -4.55 -15.73 -31.92
C GLN A 314 -4.40 -17.15 -32.50
N LEU A 315 -4.07 -18.11 -31.64
CA LEU A 315 -3.97 -19.53 -32.01
C LEU A 315 -5.31 -20.28 -31.88
N ASN A 316 -6.45 -19.56 -31.73
CA ASN A 316 -7.78 -20.09 -31.56
C ASN A 316 -8.01 -20.92 -30.28
N VAL A 317 -7.14 -20.80 -29.28
CA VAL A 317 -7.32 -21.38 -27.93
C VAL A 317 -8.11 -20.40 -27.09
N ARG A 318 -9.42 -20.61 -26.98
CA ARG A 318 -10.35 -19.72 -26.26
C ARG A 318 -10.62 -20.14 -24.81
N LYS A 319 -10.20 -21.33 -24.42
CA LYS A 319 -10.37 -21.90 -23.08
C LYS A 319 -9.15 -22.72 -22.71
N GLY A 320 -8.72 -22.62 -21.47
CA GLY A 320 -7.56 -23.33 -20.95
C GLY A 320 -6.26 -22.55 -21.07
N ALA A 321 -5.19 -23.17 -20.61
CA ALA A 321 -3.83 -22.63 -20.63
C ALA A 321 -2.97 -23.44 -21.63
N LEU A 322 -2.59 -22.80 -22.76
CA LEU A 322 -1.79 -23.45 -23.80
C LEU A 322 -0.32 -23.52 -23.39
N ILE A 323 0.27 -24.72 -23.46
CA ILE A 323 1.69 -24.95 -23.18
C ILE A 323 2.54 -24.55 -24.40
N LEU A 324 3.46 -23.60 -24.21
CA LEU A 324 4.44 -23.21 -25.24
C LEU A 324 5.72 -24.03 -25.13
N GLN A 325 6.29 -24.17 -23.92
CA GLN A 325 7.54 -24.90 -23.71
C GLN A 325 7.46 -25.79 -22.47
N VAL A 326 8.12 -26.93 -22.54
CA VAL A 326 8.29 -27.89 -21.47
C VAL A 326 9.78 -28.22 -21.35
N PRO A 327 10.48 -27.76 -20.29
CA PRO A 327 11.88 -28.10 -20.09
C PRO A 327 12.05 -29.62 -19.95
N GLY A 328 13.02 -30.22 -20.65
CA GLY A 328 13.15 -31.67 -20.74
C GLY A 328 13.48 -32.37 -19.41
N ASN A 329 13.99 -31.65 -18.42
CA ASN A 329 14.30 -32.18 -17.08
C ASN A 329 13.16 -31.95 -16.05
N SER A 330 12.08 -31.27 -16.43
CA SER A 330 10.94 -30.97 -15.53
C SER A 330 10.10 -32.21 -15.23
N PHE A 331 9.36 -32.17 -14.11
CA PHE A 331 8.36 -33.20 -13.82
C PHE A 331 7.19 -33.18 -14.80
N ALA A 332 6.92 -32.03 -15.41
CA ALA A 332 5.95 -31.89 -16.49
C ALA A 332 6.36 -32.70 -17.74
N ALA A 333 7.66 -32.66 -18.13
CA ALA A 333 8.19 -33.49 -19.22
C ALA A 333 8.13 -34.97 -18.88
N LYS A 334 8.51 -35.35 -17.66
CA LYS A 334 8.44 -36.76 -17.19
C LYS A 334 7.01 -37.28 -17.15
N ALA A 335 6.04 -36.41 -16.89
CA ALA A 335 4.62 -36.75 -16.92
C ALA A 335 4.05 -36.81 -18.35
N GLY A 336 4.83 -36.45 -19.37
CA GLY A 336 4.46 -36.56 -20.78
C GLY A 336 3.65 -35.37 -21.31
N LEU A 337 3.75 -34.20 -20.69
CA LEU A 337 3.17 -32.96 -21.24
C LEU A 337 3.95 -32.53 -22.47
N LEU A 338 3.23 -32.07 -23.50
CA LEU A 338 3.79 -31.72 -24.80
C LEU A 338 3.80 -30.20 -25.02
N PRO A 339 4.94 -29.63 -25.48
CA PRO A 339 5.03 -28.24 -25.87
C PRO A 339 4.43 -27.97 -27.26
N THR A 340 4.17 -26.69 -27.55
CA THR A 340 3.85 -26.22 -28.88
C THR A 340 5.11 -26.26 -29.79
N ASN A 341 5.03 -26.93 -30.93
CA ASN A 341 6.16 -27.14 -31.82
C ASN A 341 5.86 -26.70 -33.28
N ARG A 342 6.89 -26.48 -34.06
CA ARG A 342 6.76 -26.34 -35.52
C ARG A 342 6.90 -27.70 -36.18
N GLY A 343 5.90 -28.07 -36.96
CA GLY A 343 5.92 -29.28 -37.76
C GLY A 343 6.86 -29.17 -38.94
N PHE A 344 7.06 -30.28 -39.66
CA PHE A 344 8.03 -30.45 -40.75
C PHE A 344 7.77 -29.48 -41.94
N ALA A 345 6.52 -29.09 -42.18
CA ALA A 345 6.12 -28.16 -43.23
C ALA A 345 6.02 -26.69 -42.76
N GLY A 346 6.58 -26.37 -41.56
CA GLY A 346 6.52 -25.03 -41.00
C GLY A 346 5.17 -24.67 -40.31
N ASN A 347 4.18 -25.57 -40.34
CA ASN A 347 2.91 -25.43 -39.63
C ASN A 347 3.15 -25.52 -38.15
N LEU A 348 2.33 -24.80 -37.37
CA LEU A 348 2.36 -24.83 -35.91
C LEU A 348 1.53 -26.03 -35.40
N ILE A 349 2.14 -26.89 -34.61
CA ILE A 349 1.48 -27.96 -33.87
C ILE A 349 1.31 -27.49 -32.43
N LEU A 350 0.06 -27.29 -32.00
CA LEU A 350 -0.22 -26.83 -30.68
C LEU A 350 0.17 -27.90 -29.65
N GLY A 351 0.77 -27.46 -28.56
CA GLY A 351 1.00 -28.26 -27.37
C GLY A 351 -0.29 -28.57 -26.62
N ASP A 352 -0.14 -29.19 -25.46
CA ASP A 352 -1.28 -29.49 -24.58
C ASP A 352 -1.93 -28.20 -24.07
N ILE A 353 -3.26 -28.24 -23.92
CA ILE A 353 -4.05 -27.16 -23.34
C ILE A 353 -4.57 -27.65 -21.99
N ILE A 354 -4.16 -27.03 -20.88
CA ILE A 354 -4.62 -27.37 -19.54
C ILE A 354 -6.03 -26.81 -19.34
N LEU A 355 -7.01 -27.70 -19.12
CA LEU A 355 -8.41 -27.36 -18.95
C LEU A 355 -8.88 -27.36 -17.49
N ALA A 356 -8.22 -28.16 -16.62
CA ALA A 356 -8.48 -28.20 -15.18
C ALA A 356 -7.28 -28.73 -14.40
N VAL A 357 -7.20 -28.40 -13.11
CA VAL A 357 -6.30 -28.94 -12.10
C VAL A 357 -7.15 -29.49 -10.97
N ASP A 358 -7.07 -30.78 -10.65
CA ASP A 358 -7.88 -31.48 -9.63
C ASP A 358 -9.38 -31.09 -9.70
N ASN A 359 -9.96 -31.17 -10.90
CA ASN A 359 -11.33 -30.76 -11.22
C ASN A 359 -11.66 -29.25 -11.12
N LYS A 360 -10.70 -28.39 -10.73
CA LYS A 360 -10.88 -26.93 -10.77
C LYS A 360 -10.67 -26.46 -12.19
N PRO A 361 -11.68 -25.86 -12.86
CA PRO A 361 -11.56 -25.46 -14.26
C PRO A 361 -10.55 -24.33 -14.46
N VAL A 362 -9.75 -24.41 -15.51
CA VAL A 362 -8.80 -23.42 -15.96
C VAL A 362 -9.32 -22.74 -17.21
N LYS A 363 -9.54 -21.44 -17.18
CA LYS A 363 -10.02 -20.67 -18.34
C LYS A 363 -8.87 -20.01 -19.11
N ASN A 364 -7.80 -19.64 -18.42
CA ASN A 364 -6.65 -18.93 -18.96
C ASN A 364 -5.39 -19.11 -18.10
N LYS A 365 -4.27 -18.50 -18.52
CA LYS A 365 -2.99 -18.51 -17.78
C LYS A 365 -3.13 -17.98 -16.34
N GLY A 366 -3.87 -16.87 -16.16
CA GLY A 366 -4.03 -16.23 -14.84
C GLY A 366 -4.78 -17.13 -13.85
N GLU A 367 -5.81 -17.85 -14.33
CA GLU A 367 -6.58 -18.79 -13.50
C GLU A 367 -5.77 -20.03 -13.13
N LEU A 368 -4.95 -20.56 -14.07
CA LEU A 368 -4.01 -21.64 -13.77
C LEU A 368 -3.06 -21.24 -12.64
N SER A 369 -2.47 -20.03 -12.71
CA SER A 369 -1.57 -19.53 -11.67
C SER A 369 -2.27 -19.40 -10.30
N LYS A 370 -3.51 -18.88 -10.28
CA LYS A 370 -4.32 -18.79 -9.05
C LYS A 370 -4.59 -20.15 -8.43
N ILE A 371 -4.93 -21.16 -9.24
CA ILE A 371 -5.19 -22.51 -8.76
C ILE A 371 -3.90 -23.13 -8.19
N LEU A 372 -2.78 -22.99 -8.90
CA LEU A 372 -1.49 -23.55 -8.44
C LEU A 372 -0.97 -22.86 -7.18
N ASP A 373 -1.30 -21.60 -6.94
CA ASP A 373 -0.96 -20.89 -5.69
C ASP A 373 -1.58 -21.54 -4.42
N GLU A 374 -2.58 -22.41 -4.56
CA GLU A 374 -3.20 -23.13 -3.45
C GLU A 374 -2.41 -24.37 -3.03
N TYR A 375 -1.46 -24.85 -3.85
CA TYR A 375 -0.68 -26.05 -3.63
C TYR A 375 0.72 -25.74 -3.08
N ASN A 376 1.41 -26.80 -2.65
CA ASN A 376 2.79 -26.74 -2.19
C ASN A 376 3.73 -27.46 -3.17
N VAL A 377 5.02 -27.13 -3.10
CA VAL A 377 6.05 -27.88 -3.85
C VAL A 377 6.06 -29.33 -3.39
N GLY A 378 6.03 -30.26 -4.34
CA GLY A 378 5.95 -31.69 -4.10
C GLY A 378 4.54 -32.27 -4.12
N ASP A 379 3.49 -31.43 -4.14
CA ASP A 379 2.11 -31.92 -4.28
C ASP A 379 1.92 -32.56 -5.66
N LYS A 380 1.16 -33.65 -5.70
CA LYS A 380 0.77 -34.33 -6.91
C LYS A 380 -0.62 -33.85 -7.33
N VAL A 381 -0.74 -33.30 -8.53
CA VAL A 381 -2.01 -32.81 -9.10
C VAL A 381 -2.38 -33.60 -10.34
N ILE A 382 -3.68 -33.68 -10.63
CA ILE A 382 -4.20 -34.28 -11.85
C ILE A 382 -4.60 -33.13 -12.79
N LEU A 383 -3.90 -33.03 -13.94
CA LEU A 383 -4.22 -32.08 -14.98
C LEU A 383 -5.17 -32.74 -15.97
N LYS A 384 -6.32 -32.12 -16.23
CA LYS A 384 -7.14 -32.43 -17.39
C LYS A 384 -6.64 -31.58 -18.55
N ILE A 385 -6.13 -32.26 -19.58
CA ILE A 385 -5.56 -31.59 -20.75
C ILE A 385 -6.33 -31.96 -22.03
N GLN A 386 -6.25 -31.08 -23.01
CA GLN A 386 -6.63 -31.34 -24.38
C GLN A 386 -5.37 -31.46 -25.22
N ARG A 387 -5.21 -32.56 -25.94
CA ARG A 387 -4.12 -32.84 -26.87
C ARG A 387 -4.72 -33.08 -28.25
N GLY A 388 -4.63 -32.11 -29.15
CA GLY A 388 -5.37 -32.13 -30.40
C GLY A 388 -6.88 -32.19 -30.17
N SER A 389 -7.53 -33.28 -30.59
CA SER A 389 -8.97 -33.52 -30.36
C SER A 389 -9.29 -34.36 -29.13
N GLU A 390 -8.28 -34.93 -28.47
CA GLU A 390 -8.47 -35.84 -27.34
C GLU A 390 -8.35 -35.12 -26.01
N SER A 391 -9.17 -35.53 -25.02
CA SER A 391 -9.08 -35.09 -23.65
C SER A 391 -8.53 -36.24 -22.80
N MET A 392 -7.54 -35.93 -21.98
CA MET A 392 -6.89 -36.94 -21.12
C MET A 392 -6.51 -36.32 -19.76
N GLU A 393 -6.22 -37.19 -18.78
CA GLU A 393 -5.73 -36.81 -17.49
C GLU A 393 -4.27 -37.17 -17.35
N VAL A 394 -3.47 -36.23 -16.83
CA VAL A 394 -2.04 -36.39 -16.60
C VAL A 394 -1.71 -36.01 -15.16
N ALA A 395 -1.10 -36.95 -14.43
CA ALA A 395 -0.65 -36.67 -13.07
C ALA A 395 0.74 -36.05 -13.08
N VAL A 396 0.90 -34.89 -12.45
CA VAL A 396 2.15 -34.15 -12.39
C VAL A 396 2.51 -33.81 -10.95
N ILE A 397 3.78 -33.91 -10.58
CA ILE A 397 4.28 -33.40 -9.29
C ILE A 397 4.70 -31.95 -9.50
N LEU A 398 4.23 -31.06 -8.60
CA LEU A 398 4.58 -29.66 -8.64
C LEU A 398 6.00 -29.43 -8.14
N GLU A 399 6.75 -28.62 -8.86
CA GLU A 399 8.13 -28.26 -8.51
C GLU A 399 8.24 -26.78 -8.12
N GLU A 400 9.37 -26.39 -7.51
CA GLU A 400 9.64 -25.01 -7.21
C GLU A 400 9.80 -24.23 -8.52
N VAL A 401 9.01 -23.16 -8.67
CA VAL A 401 9.14 -22.23 -9.78
C VAL A 401 9.76 -20.94 -9.24
N SER A 402 10.88 -20.53 -9.83
CA SER A 402 11.47 -19.22 -9.54
C SER A 402 10.55 -18.10 -10.04
N SER A 403 10.22 -17.17 -9.16
CA SER A 403 9.41 -15.97 -9.46
C SER A 403 10.26 -14.91 -10.13
#